data_4086c2be4d6dd04c17a3c1f3aaf85284
#
_entry.id   4086c2be4d6dd04c17a3c1f3aaf85284
#
_cell.length_a   1.000
_cell.length_b   1.000
_cell.length_c   1.000
_cell.angle_alpha   90.00
_cell.angle_beta   90.00
_cell.angle_gamma   90.00
#
_symmetry.space_group_name_H-M   'P 1'
#
loop_
_entity.id
_entity.type
_entity.pdbx_description
1 polymer ?
#
loop_
_entity_poly.entity_id
_entity_poly.type
_entity_poly.pdbx_seq_one_letter_code
_entity_poly.pdbx_strand_id
1 'polypeptide(L)'
;EKASVAAYKKGRKLLWGTVIITMILSFMFFYVLYCSNNKYMTREEKAIHGLLYADGSYESFPVYYLSREWEYYPDALLTPEDDLDKYYFRYISIGEYGGMELGNSGRSPYGSGTYRLKIMLPAEQHTYGLYLPEIFSAYNLYVDGVLVGQMGNPDPDHYVERTQNRMFTFKANTSLEILIAVTDKSSASPGIQSVPVFG
;
A
#
# COMPACT_ATOMS: atom_id res chain seq x y z
N GLU A 1 -41.18 -16.05 -48.82
CA GLU A 1 -40.71 -14.73 -48.37
C GLU A 1 -40.82 -14.57 -46.85
N LYS A 2 -41.98 -14.76 -46.21
CA LYS A 2 -42.15 -14.65 -44.76
C LYS A 2 -41.29 -15.62 -43.95
N ALA A 3 -41.05 -16.86 -44.41
CA ALA A 3 -40.22 -17.85 -43.74
C ALA A 3 -38.72 -17.46 -43.71
N SER A 4 -38.23 -16.89 -44.80
CA SER A 4 -36.85 -16.40 -44.95
C SER A 4 -36.57 -15.22 -44.00
N VAL A 5 -37.50 -14.28 -43.88
CA VAL A 5 -37.40 -13.15 -42.94
C VAL A 5 -37.43 -13.62 -41.48
N ALA A 6 -38.25 -14.63 -41.17
CA ALA A 6 -38.29 -15.20 -39.80
C ALA A 6 -36.98 -15.94 -39.46
N ALA A 7 -36.41 -16.70 -40.37
CA ALA A 7 -35.13 -17.37 -40.22
C ALA A 7 -33.97 -16.35 -39.99
N TYR A 8 -33.96 -15.28 -40.79
CA TYR A 8 -32.99 -14.19 -40.62
C TYR A 8 -33.09 -13.51 -39.24
N LYS A 9 -34.29 -13.17 -38.78
CA LYS A 9 -34.52 -12.57 -37.47
C LYS A 9 -34.08 -13.51 -36.32
N LYS A 10 -34.35 -14.83 -36.47
CA LYS A 10 -33.92 -15.84 -35.50
C LYS A 10 -32.38 -15.96 -35.45
N GLY A 11 -31.73 -16.01 -36.62
CA GLY A 11 -30.26 -16.05 -36.72
C GLY A 11 -29.60 -14.81 -36.06
N ARG A 12 -30.16 -13.64 -36.34
CA ARG A 12 -29.66 -12.39 -35.74
C ARG A 12 -29.81 -12.35 -34.18
N LYS A 13 -30.95 -12.85 -33.67
CA LYS A 13 -31.13 -12.97 -32.20
C LYS A 13 -30.14 -13.94 -31.59
N LEU A 14 -29.89 -15.08 -32.26
CA LEU A 14 -28.91 -16.05 -31.81
C LEU A 14 -27.50 -15.45 -31.77
N LEU A 15 -27.11 -14.74 -32.83
CA LEU A 15 -25.82 -14.07 -32.94
C LEU A 15 -25.62 -13.04 -31.82
N TRP A 16 -26.62 -12.18 -31.56
CA TRP A 16 -26.56 -11.24 -30.48
C TRP A 16 -26.51 -11.93 -29.09
N GLY A 17 -27.25 -13.02 -28.93
CA GLY A 17 -27.18 -13.83 -27.70
C GLY A 17 -25.78 -14.40 -27.48
N THR A 18 -25.14 -14.93 -28.50
CA THR A 18 -23.75 -15.45 -28.41
C THR A 18 -22.77 -14.35 -28.06
N VAL A 19 -22.86 -13.17 -28.69
CA VAL A 19 -21.99 -12.02 -28.39
C VAL A 19 -22.12 -11.58 -26.93
N ILE A 20 -23.36 -11.46 -26.44
CA ILE A 20 -23.61 -11.06 -25.06
C ILE A 20 -23.04 -12.08 -24.07
N ILE A 21 -23.27 -13.39 -24.33
CA ILE A 21 -22.75 -14.46 -23.48
C ILE A 21 -21.21 -14.44 -23.46
N THR A 22 -20.59 -14.31 -24.64
CA THR A 22 -19.11 -14.24 -24.70
C THR A 22 -18.57 -13.04 -23.96
N MET A 23 -19.24 -11.90 -24.05
CA MET A 23 -18.85 -10.68 -23.32
C MET A 23 -18.94 -10.87 -21.80
N ILE A 24 -20.04 -11.46 -21.32
CA ILE A 24 -20.21 -11.76 -19.89
C ILE A 24 -19.14 -12.73 -19.40
N LEU A 25 -18.87 -13.80 -20.15
CA LEU A 25 -17.83 -14.77 -19.79
C LEU A 25 -16.44 -14.14 -19.76
N SER A 26 -16.14 -13.23 -20.71
CA SER A 26 -14.87 -12.49 -20.72
C SER A 26 -14.74 -11.60 -19.48
N PHE A 27 -15.75 -10.84 -19.13
CA PHE A 27 -15.73 -10.02 -17.91
C PHE A 27 -15.58 -10.87 -16.65
N MET A 28 -16.30 -11.99 -16.58
CA MET A 28 -16.20 -12.90 -15.44
C MET A 28 -14.79 -13.51 -15.33
N PHE A 29 -14.17 -13.87 -16.46
CA PHE A 29 -12.81 -14.38 -16.49
C PHE A 29 -11.79 -13.34 -16.01
N PHE A 30 -11.87 -12.10 -16.51
CA PHE A 30 -11.01 -11.02 -16.04
C PHE A 30 -11.24 -10.68 -14.57
N TYR A 31 -12.48 -10.74 -14.09
CA TYR A 31 -12.79 -10.53 -12.69
C TYR A 31 -12.16 -11.63 -11.80
N VAL A 32 -12.23 -12.89 -12.22
CA VAL A 32 -11.57 -14.00 -11.51
C VAL A 32 -10.06 -13.84 -11.51
N LEU A 33 -9.46 -13.47 -12.64
CA LEU A 33 -8.03 -13.16 -12.72
C LEU A 33 -7.65 -12.01 -11.80
N TYR A 34 -8.44 -10.94 -11.78
CA TYR A 34 -8.22 -9.80 -10.90
C TYR A 34 -8.23 -10.23 -9.43
N CYS A 35 -9.25 -10.99 -9.01
CA CYS A 35 -9.35 -11.48 -7.63
C CYS A 35 -8.21 -12.46 -7.28
N SER A 36 -7.81 -13.31 -8.22
CA SER A 36 -6.73 -14.30 -8.02
C SER A 36 -5.35 -13.67 -7.93
N ASN A 37 -5.11 -12.60 -8.69
CA ASN A 37 -3.79 -11.94 -8.77
C ASN A 37 -3.70 -10.68 -7.91
N ASN A 38 -4.76 -10.35 -7.17
CA ASN A 38 -4.80 -9.14 -6.36
C ASN A 38 -4.16 -9.38 -4.99
N LYS A 39 -2.92 -8.93 -4.85
CA LYS A 39 -2.13 -8.98 -3.62
C LYS A 39 -2.84 -8.37 -2.39
N TYR A 40 -3.76 -7.43 -2.63
CA TYR A 40 -4.52 -6.75 -1.57
C TYR A 40 -5.71 -7.55 -1.04
N MET A 41 -6.08 -8.65 -1.71
CA MET A 41 -7.19 -9.54 -1.33
C MET A 41 -6.73 -10.85 -0.68
N THR A 42 -5.44 -11.02 -0.41
CA THR A 42 -4.94 -12.21 0.29
C THR A 42 -5.60 -12.37 1.66
N ARG A 43 -5.75 -13.62 2.09
CA ARG A 43 -6.32 -13.97 3.41
C ARG A 43 -5.37 -13.70 4.58
N GLU A 44 -4.27 -13.03 4.32
CA GLU A 44 -3.26 -12.69 5.32
C GLU A 44 -3.82 -11.76 6.39
N GLU A 45 -3.25 -11.84 7.56
CA GLU A 45 -3.55 -10.92 8.65
C GLU A 45 -3.30 -9.49 8.21
N LYS A 46 -4.27 -8.63 8.51
CA LYS A 46 -4.24 -7.22 8.16
C LYS A 46 -4.04 -6.42 9.42
N ALA A 47 -3.32 -5.31 9.30
CA ALA A 47 -3.23 -4.37 10.39
C ALA A 47 -4.63 -3.84 10.76
N ILE A 48 -4.83 -3.61 12.04
CA ILE A 48 -6.03 -2.98 12.63
C ILE A 48 -5.54 -1.88 13.54
N HIS A 49 -6.01 -0.65 13.30
CA HIS A 49 -5.64 0.53 14.11
C HIS A 49 -4.13 0.68 14.33
N GLY A 50 -3.36 0.64 13.24
CA GLY A 50 -1.91 0.83 13.31
C GLY A 50 -1.12 -0.37 13.86
N LEU A 51 -1.77 -1.53 14.08
CA LEU A 51 -1.15 -2.70 14.68
C LEU A 51 -1.39 -3.95 13.81
N LEU A 52 -0.31 -4.61 13.40
CA LEU A 52 -0.32 -5.91 12.72
C LEU A 52 0.14 -7.00 13.69
N TYR A 53 -0.57 -8.10 13.76
CA TYR A 53 -0.13 -9.31 14.44
C TYR A 53 0.45 -10.29 13.43
N ALA A 54 1.76 -10.50 13.47
CA ALA A 54 2.46 -11.49 12.67
C ALA A 54 2.66 -12.74 13.54
N ASP A 55 1.67 -13.61 13.60
CA ASP A 55 1.62 -14.73 14.55
C ASP A 55 2.56 -15.90 14.21
N GLY A 56 3.21 -15.87 13.05
CA GLY A 56 4.15 -16.93 12.62
C GLY A 56 3.49 -18.28 12.37
N SER A 57 2.15 -18.37 12.34
CA SER A 57 1.41 -19.64 12.20
C SER A 57 1.53 -20.29 10.82
N TYR A 58 2.22 -19.65 9.90
CA TYR A 58 2.48 -20.21 8.58
C TYR A 58 3.84 -20.94 8.54
N GLU A 59 3.79 -22.24 8.30
CA GLU A 59 4.94 -23.17 8.31
C GLU A 59 6.05 -22.84 7.31
N SER A 60 5.96 -21.77 6.53
CA SER A 60 6.98 -21.38 5.56
C SER A 60 6.94 -19.89 5.23
N PHE A 61 7.82 -19.12 5.88
CA PHE A 61 8.19 -17.74 5.53
C PHE A 61 6.99 -16.83 5.20
N PRO A 62 6.20 -16.42 6.19
CA PRO A 62 5.04 -15.57 5.96
C PRO A 62 5.47 -14.21 5.39
N VAL A 63 4.84 -13.81 4.31
CA VAL A 63 5.02 -12.50 3.69
C VAL A 63 3.78 -11.67 3.91
N TYR A 64 3.91 -10.53 4.58
CA TYR A 64 2.81 -9.61 4.89
C TYR A 64 2.83 -8.40 3.97
N TYR A 65 1.71 -8.14 3.32
CA TYR A 65 1.50 -6.91 2.56
C TYR A 65 0.95 -5.83 3.49
N LEU A 66 1.77 -4.84 3.81
CA LEU A 66 1.44 -3.78 4.75
C LEU A 66 0.54 -2.72 4.10
N SER A 67 -0.66 -3.13 3.68
CA SER A 67 -1.54 -2.32 2.84
C SER A 67 -2.51 -1.43 3.61
N ARG A 68 -2.85 -1.74 4.86
CA ARG A 68 -3.99 -1.13 5.56
C ARG A 68 -3.65 -0.61 6.94
N GLU A 69 -4.48 0.35 7.38
CA GLU A 69 -4.54 0.84 8.76
C GLU A 69 -3.22 1.42 9.28
N TRP A 70 -2.43 2.04 8.41
CA TRP A 70 -1.30 2.83 8.87
C TRP A 70 -1.79 4.08 9.59
N GLU A 71 -1.16 4.43 10.71
CA GLU A 71 -1.28 5.76 11.28
C GLU A 71 -0.58 6.74 10.36
N TYR A 72 -1.32 7.71 9.84
CA TYR A 72 -0.80 8.76 8.98
C TYR A 72 -0.94 10.12 9.66
N TYR A 73 0.17 10.80 9.81
CA TYR A 73 0.30 12.13 10.40
C TYR A 73 0.46 13.16 9.28
N PRO A 74 -0.62 13.83 8.84
CA PRO A 74 -0.56 14.82 7.77
C PRO A 74 0.20 16.08 8.20
N ASP A 75 0.82 16.76 7.25
CA ASP A 75 1.58 18.01 7.43
C ASP A 75 2.74 17.89 8.46
N ALA A 76 3.18 16.69 8.81
CA ALA A 76 4.18 16.46 9.83
C ALA A 76 5.30 15.53 9.33
N LEU A 77 6.54 16.01 9.38
CA LEU A 77 7.74 15.22 9.13
C LEU A 77 8.34 14.81 10.48
N LEU A 78 7.84 13.70 11.04
CA LEU A 78 8.15 13.27 12.40
C LEU A 78 9.35 12.32 12.44
N THR A 79 10.04 12.37 13.56
CA THR A 79 11.14 11.49 13.93
C THR A 79 10.76 10.66 15.17
N PRO A 80 11.51 9.61 15.51
CA PRO A 80 11.27 8.84 16.74
C PRO A 80 11.41 9.63 18.06
N GLU A 81 12.04 10.81 18.01
CA GLU A 81 12.22 11.69 19.16
C GLU A 81 10.99 12.56 19.43
N ASP A 82 10.08 12.66 18.45
CA ASP A 82 8.86 13.44 18.57
C ASP A 82 7.82 12.72 19.41
N ASP A 83 7.08 13.50 20.20
CA ASP A 83 5.93 13.00 20.96
C ASP A 83 4.72 12.87 20.05
N LEU A 84 4.54 11.69 19.47
CA LEU A 84 3.52 11.41 18.47
C LEU A 84 2.10 11.65 18.97
N ASP A 85 1.85 11.53 20.27
CA ASP A 85 0.53 11.74 20.87
C ASP A 85 0.05 13.22 20.77
N LYS A 86 0.96 14.13 20.47
CA LYS A 86 0.62 15.56 20.25
C LYS A 86 0.13 15.88 18.86
N TYR A 87 0.27 14.95 17.92
CA TYR A 87 -0.07 15.17 16.53
C TYR A 87 -1.39 14.50 16.16
N TYR A 88 -2.16 15.17 15.33
CA TYR A 88 -3.33 14.58 14.73
C TYR A 88 -2.91 13.48 13.76
N PHE A 89 -3.57 12.33 13.81
CA PHE A 89 -3.39 11.26 12.85
C PHE A 89 -4.72 10.66 12.42
N ARG A 90 -4.68 9.89 11.36
CA ARG A 90 -5.77 9.08 10.87
C ARG A 90 -5.27 7.73 10.36
N TYR A 91 -6.14 6.73 10.36
CA TYR A 91 -5.82 5.44 9.74
C TYR A 91 -6.09 5.51 8.25
N ILE A 92 -5.12 5.06 7.45
CA ILE A 92 -5.20 5.06 5.99
C ILE A 92 -4.75 3.72 5.42
N SER A 93 -5.15 3.46 4.17
CA SER A 93 -4.61 2.35 3.37
C SER A 93 -3.59 2.89 2.36
N ILE A 94 -2.48 2.18 2.20
CA ILE A 94 -1.45 2.53 1.23
C ILE A 94 -2.03 2.45 -0.19
N GLY A 95 -1.77 3.46 -1.01
CA GLY A 95 -2.31 3.56 -2.36
C GLY A 95 -3.78 3.99 -2.42
N GLU A 96 -4.41 4.29 -1.29
CA GLU A 96 -5.73 4.88 -1.23
C GLU A 96 -5.64 6.37 -1.53
N TYR A 97 -6.38 6.79 -2.53
CA TYR A 97 -6.57 8.17 -3.03
C TYR A 97 -5.58 9.28 -2.65
N GLY A 98 -5.13 10.02 -3.64
CA GLY A 98 -4.63 11.37 -3.48
C GLY A 98 -3.30 11.54 -2.73
N GLY A 99 -2.62 10.47 -2.43
CA GLY A 99 -1.29 10.55 -1.81
C GLY A 99 -1.33 11.27 -0.46
N MET A 100 -0.66 12.40 -0.39
CA MET A 100 -0.47 13.15 0.86
C MET A 100 -1.61 14.12 1.21
N GLU A 101 -2.61 14.28 0.34
CA GLU A 101 -3.74 15.20 0.58
C GLU A 101 -4.71 14.70 1.67
N LEU A 102 -4.61 13.46 2.07
CA LEU A 102 -5.48 12.85 3.07
C LEU A 102 -5.29 13.50 4.44
N GLY A 103 -6.12 14.52 4.70
CA GLY A 103 -6.16 15.19 6.00
C GLY A 103 -5.19 16.33 6.17
N ASN A 104 -4.41 16.69 5.13
CA ASN A 104 -3.59 17.88 5.19
C ASN A 104 -4.44 19.16 5.09
N SER A 105 -3.93 20.24 5.66
CA SER A 105 -4.65 21.51 5.78
C SER A 105 -4.89 22.19 4.42
N GLY A 106 -4.02 21.97 3.46
CA GLY A 106 -4.06 22.60 2.14
C GLY A 106 -4.83 21.82 1.09
N ARG A 107 -5.25 20.57 1.36
CA ARG A 107 -5.77 19.63 0.36
C ARG A 107 -4.85 19.50 -0.86
N SER A 108 -3.56 19.69 -0.64
CA SER A 108 -2.55 19.54 -1.68
C SER A 108 -2.13 18.07 -1.75
N PRO A 109 -1.91 17.48 -2.92
CA PRO A 109 -1.31 16.16 -3.02
C PRO A 109 0.17 16.17 -2.57
N TYR A 110 0.76 17.34 -2.42
CA TYR A 110 2.14 17.54 -2.00
C TYR A 110 2.23 18.03 -0.55
N GLY A 111 3.38 17.85 0.07
CA GLY A 111 3.66 18.28 1.41
C GLY A 111 4.55 17.29 2.14
N SER A 112 4.46 17.28 3.46
CA SER A 112 5.11 16.29 4.32
C SER A 112 4.07 15.45 5.04
N GLY A 113 4.43 14.23 5.38
CA GLY A 113 3.58 13.35 6.15
C GLY A 113 4.38 12.18 6.72
N THR A 114 3.93 11.62 7.81
CA THR A 114 4.60 10.48 8.44
C THR A 114 3.65 9.32 8.55
N TYR A 115 4.13 8.14 8.19
CA TYR A 115 3.41 6.88 8.26
C TYR A 115 4.00 6.03 9.37
N ARG A 116 3.15 5.45 10.21
CA ARG A 116 3.57 4.59 11.32
C ARG A 116 2.78 3.30 11.32
N LEU A 117 3.47 2.19 11.56
CA LEU A 117 2.86 0.88 11.76
C LEU A 117 3.64 0.11 12.82
N LYS A 118 2.92 -0.50 13.77
CA LYS A 118 3.48 -1.44 14.72
C LYS A 118 3.20 -2.86 14.28
N ILE A 119 4.18 -3.74 14.46
CA ILE A 119 4.05 -5.17 14.15
C ILE A 119 4.40 -5.96 15.40
N MET A 120 3.46 -6.77 15.87
CA MET A 120 3.72 -7.75 16.92
C MET A 120 4.26 -9.02 16.28
N LEU A 121 5.39 -9.50 16.80
CA LEU A 121 6.14 -10.62 16.26
C LEU A 121 6.09 -11.82 17.21
N PRO A 122 6.38 -13.05 16.73
CA PRO A 122 6.63 -14.20 17.60
C PRO A 122 7.76 -13.91 18.61
N ALA A 123 7.73 -14.60 19.76
CA ALA A 123 8.61 -14.30 20.89
C ALA A 123 10.10 -14.64 20.66
N GLU A 124 10.47 -15.13 19.47
CA GLU A 124 11.84 -15.47 19.11
C GLU A 124 12.47 -14.40 18.23
N GLN A 125 13.77 -14.16 18.44
CA GLN A 125 14.51 -13.23 17.60
C GLN A 125 14.76 -13.82 16.21
N HIS A 126 14.23 -13.13 15.20
CA HIS A 126 14.46 -13.46 13.80
C HIS A 126 15.03 -12.29 13.03
N THR A 127 15.57 -12.57 11.84
CA THR A 127 15.94 -11.55 10.86
C THR A 127 14.77 -11.38 9.92
N TYR A 128 14.28 -10.15 9.84
CA TYR A 128 13.15 -9.76 8.98
C TYR A 128 13.63 -8.87 7.85
N GLY A 129 12.86 -8.90 6.76
CA GLY A 129 13.03 -8.03 5.62
C GLY A 129 11.87 -7.07 5.46
N LEU A 130 12.16 -5.82 5.15
CA LEU A 130 11.17 -4.82 4.72
C LEU A 130 11.53 -4.39 3.30
N TYR A 131 10.71 -4.77 2.35
CA TYR A 131 10.81 -4.28 0.97
C TYR A 131 9.92 -3.05 0.81
N LEU A 132 10.54 -1.93 0.47
CA LEU A 132 9.86 -0.72 0.03
C LEU A 132 9.93 -0.66 -1.49
N PRO A 133 8.76 -0.80 -2.17
CA PRO A 133 8.66 -0.55 -3.60
C PRO A 133 9.02 0.91 -3.91
N GLU A 134 9.04 1.26 -5.18
CA GLU A 134 9.30 2.62 -5.63
C GLU A 134 8.41 3.65 -4.91
N ILE A 135 9.04 4.51 -4.12
CA ILE A 135 8.45 5.71 -3.54
C ILE A 135 9.05 6.89 -4.30
N PHE A 136 8.21 7.65 -4.99
CA PHE A 136 8.63 8.79 -5.80
C PHE A 136 8.90 10.06 -4.99
N SER A 137 8.75 9.99 -3.69
CA SER A 137 8.99 11.05 -2.72
C SER A 137 10.29 10.82 -1.97
N ALA A 138 10.89 11.86 -1.41
CA ALA A 138 12.00 11.69 -0.48
C ALA A 138 11.50 11.17 0.87
N TYR A 139 12.25 10.28 1.51
CA TYR A 139 11.85 9.72 2.80
C TYR A 139 13.01 9.34 3.72
N ASN A 140 12.73 9.35 5.02
CA ASN A 140 13.51 8.69 6.05
C ASN A 140 12.71 7.49 6.59
N LEU A 141 13.37 6.33 6.71
CA LEU A 141 12.81 5.12 7.30
C LEU A 141 13.47 4.89 8.65
N TYR A 142 12.66 4.83 9.69
CA TYR A 142 13.09 4.42 11.03
C TYR A 142 12.45 3.08 11.38
N VAL A 143 13.23 2.24 12.05
CA VAL A 143 12.78 0.97 12.60
C VAL A 143 13.20 0.92 14.07
N ASP A 144 12.26 0.73 14.97
CA ASP A 144 12.47 0.79 16.43
C ASP A 144 13.28 2.01 16.88
N GLY A 145 12.96 3.17 16.32
CA GLY A 145 13.63 4.43 16.64
C GLY A 145 14.96 4.66 15.93
N VAL A 146 15.49 3.70 15.18
CA VAL A 146 16.77 3.81 14.49
C VAL A 146 16.57 4.15 13.03
N LEU A 147 17.27 5.16 12.50
CA LEU A 147 17.29 5.48 11.07
C LEU A 147 18.00 4.34 10.31
N VAL A 148 17.24 3.52 9.60
CA VAL A 148 17.77 2.39 8.82
C VAL A 148 17.87 2.69 7.33
N GLY A 149 17.22 3.74 6.87
CA GLY A 149 17.27 4.14 5.47
C GLY A 149 16.85 5.57 5.21
N GLN A 150 17.48 6.17 4.21
CA GLN A 150 17.14 7.47 3.69
C GLN A 150 17.14 7.42 2.17
N MET A 151 16.15 8.06 1.55
CA MET A 151 16.08 8.21 0.11
C MET A 151 15.82 9.68 -0.25
N GLY A 152 16.77 10.29 -0.95
CA GLY A 152 16.75 11.74 -1.18
C GLY A 152 16.95 12.51 0.13
N ASN A 153 16.41 13.71 0.18
CA ASN A 153 16.35 14.52 1.40
C ASN A 153 14.90 14.98 1.63
N PRO A 154 14.22 14.47 2.67
CA PRO A 154 12.83 14.85 2.94
C PRO A 154 12.68 16.19 3.67
N ASP A 155 13.77 16.84 4.09
CA ASP A 155 13.69 18.18 4.67
C ASP A 155 13.00 19.14 3.70
N PRO A 156 11.89 19.81 4.07
CA PRO A 156 11.18 20.71 3.18
C PRO A 156 12.04 21.87 2.66
N ASP A 157 13.02 22.35 3.41
CA ASP A 157 13.87 23.46 2.99
C ASP A 157 15.00 23.02 2.05
N HIS A 158 15.39 21.74 2.13
CA HIS A 158 16.49 21.16 1.36
C HIS A 158 16.04 19.90 0.58
N TYR A 159 14.80 19.88 0.14
CA TYR A 159 14.18 18.74 -0.53
C TYR A 159 14.97 18.28 -1.77
N VAL A 160 15.29 16.99 -1.80
CA VAL A 160 15.88 16.33 -2.96
C VAL A 160 15.17 15.01 -3.20
N GLU A 161 14.46 14.94 -4.32
CA GLU A 161 13.79 13.72 -4.76
C GLU A 161 14.80 12.65 -5.18
N ARG A 162 14.55 11.42 -4.79
CA ARG A 162 15.29 10.25 -5.28
C ARG A 162 14.41 9.02 -5.19
N THR A 163 14.40 8.22 -6.26
CA THR A 163 13.52 7.05 -6.39
C THR A 163 14.33 5.78 -6.56
N GLN A 164 14.06 4.77 -5.76
CA GLN A 164 14.66 3.45 -5.87
C GLN A 164 13.86 2.42 -5.07
N ASN A 165 13.73 1.21 -5.59
CA ASN A 165 13.31 0.05 -4.79
C ASN A 165 14.38 -0.30 -3.77
N ARG A 166 14.01 -0.52 -2.52
CA ARG A 166 14.94 -0.86 -1.45
C ARG A 166 14.43 -2.02 -0.62
N MET A 167 15.34 -2.84 -0.19
CA MET A 167 15.12 -3.87 0.82
C MET A 167 16.02 -3.58 2.02
N PHE A 168 15.41 -3.58 3.18
CA PHE A 168 16.07 -3.39 4.46
C PHE A 168 15.97 -4.67 5.26
N THR A 169 17.04 -5.03 5.96
CA THR A 169 17.04 -6.20 6.85
C THR A 169 17.43 -5.80 8.24
N PHE A 170 16.74 -6.30 9.23
CA PHE A 170 16.97 -6.00 10.64
C PHE A 170 16.57 -7.19 11.51
N LYS A 171 17.07 -7.19 12.74
CA LYS A 171 16.69 -8.19 13.75
C LYS A 171 15.65 -7.58 14.67
N ALA A 172 14.58 -8.31 14.90
CA ALA A 172 13.55 -7.93 15.86
C ALA A 172 13.14 -9.12 16.73
N ASN A 173 12.56 -8.83 17.89
CA ASN A 173 12.12 -9.83 18.85
C ASN A 173 10.59 -9.93 18.86
N THR A 174 9.94 -9.31 19.84
CA THR A 174 8.51 -9.43 20.10
C THR A 174 7.66 -8.38 19.42
N SER A 175 8.25 -7.28 19.02
CA SER A 175 7.58 -6.16 18.35
C SER A 175 8.53 -5.39 17.50
N LEU A 176 7.97 -4.66 16.54
CA LEU A 176 8.67 -3.80 15.61
C LEU A 176 7.82 -2.55 15.37
N GLU A 177 8.45 -1.38 15.37
CA GLU A 177 7.80 -0.14 14.93
C GLU A 177 8.47 0.37 13.66
N ILE A 178 7.66 0.59 12.62
CA ILE A 178 8.08 1.20 11.37
C ILE A 178 7.55 2.63 11.34
N LEU A 179 8.43 3.60 11.13
CA LEU A 179 8.09 5.00 10.93
C LEU A 179 8.71 5.49 9.61
N ILE A 180 7.89 5.99 8.71
CA ILE A 180 8.35 6.49 7.40
C ILE A 180 7.94 7.95 7.27
N ALA A 181 8.90 8.85 7.42
CA ALA A 181 8.70 10.29 7.25
C ALA A 181 8.99 10.68 5.81
N VAL A 182 7.98 11.23 5.13
CA VAL A 182 7.97 11.46 3.68
C VAL A 182 7.70 12.92 3.37
N THR A 183 8.42 13.46 2.40
CA THR A 183 8.13 14.77 1.80
C THR A 183 8.05 14.63 0.28
N ASP A 184 7.09 15.31 -0.31
CA ASP A 184 6.92 15.41 -1.76
C ASP A 184 6.59 16.85 -2.16
N LYS A 185 7.15 17.30 -3.28
CA LYS A 185 6.90 18.66 -3.81
C LYS A 185 6.39 18.68 -5.24
N SER A 186 6.56 17.59 -5.99
CA SER A 186 6.36 17.66 -7.44
C SER A 186 6.10 16.33 -8.13
N SER A 187 6.16 15.19 -7.44
CA SER A 187 6.04 13.91 -8.13
C SER A 187 4.61 13.65 -8.66
N ALA A 188 4.51 12.81 -9.68
CA ALA A 188 3.22 12.39 -10.22
C ALA A 188 2.48 11.40 -9.29
N SER A 189 3.19 10.84 -8.31
CA SER A 189 2.66 9.85 -7.36
C SER A 189 3.20 10.13 -5.96
N PRO A 190 2.71 11.22 -5.32
CA PRO A 190 3.22 11.68 -4.02
C PRO A 190 2.88 10.70 -2.89
N GLY A 191 3.79 10.62 -1.92
CA GLY A 191 3.66 9.73 -0.77
C GLY A 191 3.96 8.27 -1.08
N ILE A 192 3.46 7.36 -0.26
CA ILE A 192 3.62 5.90 -0.44
C ILE A 192 2.43 5.35 -1.21
N GLN A 193 2.61 5.05 -2.49
CA GLN A 193 1.56 4.55 -3.39
C GLN A 193 1.60 3.03 -3.55
N SER A 194 2.75 2.43 -3.39
CA SER A 194 2.96 0.99 -3.53
C SER A 194 3.11 0.34 -2.17
N VAL A 195 2.44 -0.80 -1.99
CA VAL A 195 2.37 -1.49 -0.70
C VAL A 195 3.73 -2.02 -0.28
N PRO A 196 4.24 -1.64 0.90
CA PRO A 196 5.41 -2.27 1.49
C PRO A 196 5.16 -3.75 1.80
N VAL A 197 6.23 -4.54 1.74
CA VAL A 197 6.18 -5.98 2.00
C VAL A 197 7.14 -6.33 3.13
N PHE A 198 6.65 -7.08 4.11
CA PHE A 198 7.38 -7.50 5.29
C PHE A 198 7.38 -9.02 5.41
N GLY A 199 8.54 -9.62 5.81
CA GLY A 199 8.67 -11.07 5.99
C GLY A 199 10.05 -11.51 6.41
#